data_e814c66008cf072e69a97a59990abf94
#
_entry.id   e814c66008cf072e69a97a59990abf94
#
_cell.length_a   1.000
_cell.length_b   1.000
_cell.length_c   1.000
_cell.angle_alpha   90.00
_cell.angle_beta   90.00
_cell.angle_gamma   90.00
#
_symmetry.space_group_name_H-M   'P 1'
#
loop_
_entity.id
_entity.type
_entity.pdbx_description
1 polymer ?
#
loop_
_entity_poly.entity_id
_entity_poly.type
_entity_poly.pdbx_seq_one_letter_code
_entity_poly.pdbx_strand_id
1 'polypeptide(L)'
;MAISKEIQKSSEMKFNGKLIQVTYDIADVNGKDAWREVVHHPGATAIVAVTEDNKIVMERQFRYALQQTLLEVPAGKLDPNEEPIVCAKRELAEETGYRAAQWISLGTIATSPGFCNEVLHLYLAKDLTMGETNWDPDEYVELE
;
A
#
# COMPACT_ATOMS: atom_id res chain seq x y z
N MET A 1 -9.47 31.95 -4.78
CA MET A 1 -10.59 31.03 -5.08
C MET A 1 -10.51 29.89 -4.07
N ALA A 2 -11.64 29.50 -3.46
CA ALA A 2 -11.67 28.32 -2.63
C ALA A 2 -11.61 27.07 -3.52
N ILE A 3 -10.89 26.02 -3.07
CA ILE A 3 -10.89 24.72 -3.74
C ILE A 3 -12.27 24.09 -3.50
N SER A 4 -13.01 23.79 -4.57
CA SER A 4 -14.30 23.14 -4.50
C SER A 4 -14.16 21.62 -4.66
N LYS A 5 -15.06 20.89 -4.02
CA LYS A 5 -15.19 19.45 -4.21
C LYS A 5 -15.72 19.17 -5.61
N GLU A 6 -15.08 18.26 -6.32
CA GLU A 6 -15.60 17.70 -7.58
C GLU A 6 -16.71 16.68 -7.27
N ILE A 7 -17.78 16.70 -8.06
CA ILE A 7 -18.93 15.82 -7.87
C ILE A 7 -19.01 14.85 -9.04
N GLN A 8 -18.89 13.56 -8.78
CA GLN A 8 -19.07 12.52 -9.79
C GLN A 8 -20.51 12.56 -10.36
N LYS A 9 -20.63 12.68 -11.67
CA LYS A 9 -21.89 12.64 -12.42
C LYS A 9 -22.17 11.28 -13.05
N SER A 10 -21.13 10.65 -13.56
CA SER A 10 -21.18 9.30 -14.12
C SER A 10 -19.84 8.59 -13.99
N SER A 11 -19.88 7.26 -14.04
CA SER A 11 -18.69 6.41 -13.98
C SER A 11 -18.89 5.22 -14.95
N GLU A 12 -17.85 4.88 -15.68
CA GLU A 12 -17.84 3.73 -16.57
C GLU A 12 -16.60 2.88 -16.27
N MET A 13 -16.81 1.60 -15.95
CA MET A 13 -15.72 0.65 -15.76
C MET A 13 -14.99 0.39 -17.08
N LYS A 14 -13.70 0.70 -17.16
CA LYS A 14 -12.86 0.45 -18.34
C LYS A 14 -11.98 -0.78 -18.21
N PHE A 15 -11.57 -1.12 -17.00
CA PHE A 15 -10.79 -2.33 -16.71
C PHE A 15 -11.17 -2.86 -15.34
N ASN A 16 -11.34 -4.19 -15.26
CA ASN A 16 -11.63 -4.89 -14.00
C ASN A 16 -10.66 -6.05 -13.86
N GLY A 17 -9.51 -5.78 -13.24
CA GLY A 17 -8.44 -6.75 -12.99
C GLY A 17 -8.56 -7.43 -11.63
N LYS A 18 -7.59 -8.30 -11.31
CA LYS A 18 -7.50 -8.96 -10.01
C LYS A 18 -7.08 -8.00 -8.89
N LEU A 19 -6.16 -7.09 -9.18
CA LEU A 19 -5.62 -6.13 -8.20
C LEU A 19 -6.29 -4.78 -8.31
N ILE A 20 -6.34 -4.22 -9.52
CA ILE A 20 -6.84 -2.87 -9.76
C ILE A 20 -8.08 -2.88 -10.64
N GLN A 21 -8.88 -1.85 -10.45
CA GLN A 21 -9.96 -1.48 -11.37
C GLN A 21 -9.69 -0.09 -11.93
N VAL A 22 -10.14 0.19 -13.15
CA VAL A 22 -10.00 1.52 -13.74
C VAL A 22 -11.35 2.00 -14.23
N THR A 23 -11.75 3.19 -13.80
CA THR A 23 -12.96 3.85 -14.23
C THR A 23 -12.64 5.10 -15.06
N TYR A 24 -13.56 5.42 -15.98
CA TYR A 24 -13.64 6.70 -16.64
C TYR A 24 -14.86 7.45 -16.12
N ASP A 25 -14.60 8.52 -15.41
CA ASP A 25 -15.62 9.29 -14.69
C ASP A 25 -15.83 10.64 -15.37
N ILE A 26 -17.07 11.13 -15.34
CA ILE A 26 -17.38 12.53 -15.60
C ILE A 26 -17.69 13.20 -14.26
N ALA A 27 -16.95 14.24 -13.95
CA ALA A 27 -17.13 15.03 -12.72
C ALA A 27 -17.60 16.44 -13.05
N ASP A 28 -18.46 17.00 -12.21
CA ASP A 28 -18.75 18.43 -12.19
C ASP A 28 -17.66 19.18 -11.45
N VAL A 29 -17.03 20.11 -12.16
CA VAL A 29 -16.02 21.02 -11.60
C VAL A 29 -16.51 22.45 -11.77
N ASN A 30 -17.15 22.99 -10.75
CA ASN A 30 -17.73 24.35 -10.79
C ASN A 30 -18.73 24.58 -11.94
N GLY A 31 -19.64 23.63 -12.17
CA GLY A 31 -20.66 23.71 -13.21
C GLY A 31 -20.17 23.30 -14.62
N LYS A 32 -18.96 22.76 -14.74
CA LYS A 32 -18.41 22.26 -16.01
C LYS A 32 -18.06 20.79 -15.90
N ASP A 33 -18.38 20.04 -16.93
CA ASP A 33 -18.01 18.63 -17.03
C ASP A 33 -16.51 18.49 -17.30
N ALA A 34 -15.85 17.65 -16.51
CA ALA A 34 -14.47 17.27 -16.66
C ALA A 34 -14.34 15.75 -16.54
N TRP A 35 -13.50 15.13 -17.37
CA TRP A 35 -13.23 13.70 -17.29
C TRP A 35 -12.14 13.41 -16.24
N ARG A 36 -12.22 12.21 -15.64
CA ARG A 36 -11.23 11.65 -14.73
C ARG A 36 -11.02 10.17 -15.06
N GLU A 37 -9.78 9.76 -15.14
CA GLU A 37 -9.39 8.34 -15.14
C GLU A 37 -8.95 8.00 -13.74
N VAL A 38 -9.59 6.99 -13.13
CA VAL A 38 -9.34 6.65 -11.73
C VAL A 38 -8.95 5.18 -11.62
N VAL A 39 -7.77 4.95 -11.05
CA VAL A 39 -7.31 3.62 -10.63
C VAL A 39 -7.81 3.38 -9.21
N HIS A 40 -8.58 2.32 -9.02
CA HIS A 40 -9.04 1.85 -7.71
C HIS A 40 -8.13 0.74 -7.23
N HIS A 41 -7.56 0.92 -6.04
CA HIS A 41 -6.65 -0.01 -5.36
C HIS A 41 -7.15 -0.27 -3.93
N PRO A 42 -7.00 -1.50 -3.39
CA PRO A 42 -7.48 -1.83 -2.03
C PRO A 42 -6.79 -1.03 -0.92
N GLY A 43 -5.63 -0.43 -1.19
CA GLY A 43 -4.74 0.13 -0.21
C GLY A 43 -3.66 -0.87 0.22
N ALA A 44 -2.70 -0.39 0.99
CA ALA A 44 -1.59 -1.21 1.46
C ALA A 44 -1.04 -0.68 2.79
N THR A 45 -0.11 -1.44 3.38
CA THR A 45 0.67 -1.04 4.55
C THR A 45 2.16 -1.04 4.22
N ALA A 46 2.94 -0.21 4.92
CA ALA A 46 4.39 -0.28 4.91
C ALA A 46 4.93 -0.14 6.33
N ILE A 47 5.95 -0.93 6.67
CA ILE A 47 6.40 -1.13 8.03
C ILE A 47 7.87 -0.77 8.19
N VAL A 48 8.18 0.25 8.96
CA VAL A 48 9.53 0.53 9.44
C VAL A 48 9.77 -0.35 10.67
N ALA A 49 10.34 -1.53 10.48
CA ALA A 49 10.67 -2.46 11.56
C ALA A 49 12.09 -2.20 12.05
N VAL A 50 12.23 -1.89 13.35
CA VAL A 50 13.52 -1.49 13.97
C VAL A 50 14.00 -2.56 14.93
N THR A 51 15.20 -3.08 14.67
CA THR A 51 15.88 -4.08 15.50
C THR A 51 16.44 -3.47 16.80
N GLU A 52 16.86 -4.31 17.75
CA GLU A 52 17.46 -3.88 19.03
C GLU A 52 18.75 -3.05 18.83
N ASP A 53 19.53 -3.33 17.78
CA ASP A 53 20.74 -2.58 17.42
C ASP A 53 20.46 -1.34 16.56
N ASN A 54 19.20 -0.90 16.52
CA ASN A 54 18.72 0.29 15.80
C ASN A 54 18.93 0.26 14.27
N LYS A 55 18.86 -0.92 13.65
CA LYS A 55 18.79 -1.07 12.21
C LYS A 55 17.35 -1.19 11.74
N ILE A 56 17.11 -0.85 10.49
CA ILE A 56 15.83 -1.03 9.81
C ILE A 56 15.89 -2.33 9.01
N VAL A 57 14.89 -3.17 9.19
CA VAL A 57 14.69 -4.36 8.34
C VAL A 57 14.27 -3.88 6.97
N MET A 58 15.05 -4.25 5.97
CA MET A 58 14.79 -3.92 4.56
C MET A 58 14.71 -5.20 3.75
N GLU A 59 14.14 -5.09 2.57
CA GLU A 59 14.02 -6.21 1.63
C GLU A 59 14.32 -5.77 0.19
N ARG A 60 14.86 -6.70 -0.60
CA ARG A 60 15.03 -6.50 -2.05
C ARG A 60 13.97 -7.28 -2.78
N GLN A 61 13.16 -6.58 -3.56
CA GLN A 61 12.12 -7.18 -4.38
C GLN A 61 12.19 -6.67 -5.83
N PHE A 62 12.01 -7.57 -6.79
CA PHE A 62 11.91 -7.18 -8.20
C PHE A 62 10.51 -6.62 -8.49
N ARG A 63 10.44 -5.35 -8.85
CA ARG A 63 9.19 -4.68 -9.22
C ARG A 63 8.99 -4.72 -10.73
N TYR A 64 8.15 -5.66 -11.18
CA TYR A 64 7.90 -5.91 -12.60
C TYR A 64 7.52 -4.65 -13.38
N ALA A 65 6.67 -3.79 -12.83
CA ALA A 65 6.23 -2.54 -13.47
C ALA A 65 7.40 -1.58 -13.77
N LEU A 66 8.45 -1.60 -12.94
CA LEU A 66 9.64 -0.76 -13.09
C LEU A 66 10.80 -1.50 -13.76
N GLN A 67 10.69 -2.84 -13.95
CA GLN A 67 11.74 -3.71 -14.48
C GLN A 67 13.08 -3.59 -13.74
N GLN A 68 13.02 -3.46 -12.41
CA GLN A 68 14.21 -3.33 -11.56
C GLN A 68 13.96 -3.85 -10.14
N THR A 69 15.05 -4.24 -9.47
CA THR A 69 15.04 -4.59 -8.06
C THR A 69 15.14 -3.31 -7.22
N LEU A 70 14.23 -3.16 -6.27
CA LEU A 70 14.23 -2.06 -5.31
C LEU A 70 14.59 -2.57 -3.92
N LEU A 71 15.16 -1.67 -3.11
CA LEU A 71 15.34 -1.86 -1.68
C LEU A 71 14.19 -1.14 -0.98
N GLU A 72 13.38 -1.89 -0.25
CA GLU A 72 12.12 -1.41 0.31
C GLU A 72 12.01 -1.81 1.78
N VAL A 73 11.10 -1.19 2.51
CA VAL A 73 10.62 -1.71 3.80
C VAL A 73 9.53 -2.74 3.54
N PRO A 74 9.30 -3.72 4.43
CA PRO A 74 8.20 -4.68 4.32
C PRO A 74 6.87 -3.98 4.08
N ALA A 75 6.11 -4.45 3.09
CA ALA A 75 4.89 -3.77 2.66
C ALA A 75 3.95 -4.71 1.91
N GLY A 76 2.68 -4.68 2.24
CA GLY A 76 1.71 -5.51 1.56
C GLY A 76 0.32 -4.91 1.43
N LYS A 77 -0.48 -5.52 0.57
CA LYS A 77 -1.84 -5.09 0.22
C LYS A 77 -2.85 -5.49 1.29
N LEU A 78 -3.84 -4.64 1.51
CA LEU A 78 -4.97 -4.99 2.35
C LEU A 78 -5.83 -6.08 1.69
N ASP A 79 -6.14 -7.12 2.45
CA ASP A 79 -7.18 -8.06 2.11
C ASP A 79 -8.58 -7.44 2.23
N PRO A 80 -9.61 -8.00 1.58
CA PRO A 80 -10.98 -7.51 1.72
C PRO A 80 -11.44 -7.46 3.19
N ASN A 81 -11.79 -6.26 3.65
CA ASN A 81 -12.21 -5.96 5.04
C ASN A 81 -11.11 -6.17 6.11
N GLU A 82 -9.86 -6.22 5.72
CA GLU A 82 -8.74 -6.29 6.66
C GLU A 82 -8.43 -4.90 7.23
N GLU A 83 -8.28 -4.84 8.57
CA GLU A 83 -7.82 -3.62 9.23
C GLU A 83 -6.33 -3.38 8.93
N PRO A 84 -5.89 -2.13 8.65
CA PRO A 84 -4.51 -1.85 8.26
C PRO A 84 -3.45 -2.35 9.24
N ILE A 85 -3.71 -2.28 10.54
CA ILE A 85 -2.76 -2.81 11.54
C ILE A 85 -2.67 -4.34 11.54
N VAL A 86 -3.74 -5.03 11.17
CA VAL A 86 -3.75 -6.50 11.04
C VAL A 86 -2.92 -6.89 9.82
N CYS A 87 -3.14 -6.23 8.68
CA CYS A 87 -2.33 -6.37 7.48
C CYS A 87 -0.83 -6.14 7.79
N ALA A 88 -0.48 -5.03 8.44
CA ALA A 88 0.91 -4.72 8.77
C ALA A 88 1.58 -5.82 9.62
N LYS A 89 0.85 -6.41 10.56
CA LYS A 89 1.38 -7.52 11.39
C LYS A 89 1.54 -8.81 10.59
N ARG A 90 0.61 -9.11 9.70
CA ARG A 90 0.64 -10.26 8.81
C ARG A 90 1.82 -10.15 7.85
N GLU A 91 1.92 -9.06 7.10
CA GLU A 91 2.97 -8.83 6.10
C GLU A 91 4.37 -8.86 6.73
N LEU A 92 4.59 -8.18 7.86
CA LEU A 92 5.87 -8.24 8.56
C LEU A 92 6.27 -9.68 8.91
N ALA A 93 5.30 -10.50 9.37
CA ALA A 93 5.58 -11.88 9.74
C ALA A 93 5.81 -12.78 8.53
N GLU A 94 5.05 -12.61 7.45
CA GLU A 94 5.12 -13.41 6.23
C GLU A 94 6.41 -13.16 5.46
N GLU A 95 6.74 -11.89 5.20
CA GLU A 95 7.90 -11.49 4.41
C GLU A 95 9.22 -11.67 5.18
N THR A 96 9.25 -11.28 6.46
CA THR A 96 10.52 -11.18 7.21
C THR A 96 10.69 -12.22 8.33
N GLY A 97 9.61 -12.88 8.75
CA GLY A 97 9.59 -13.71 9.94
C GLY A 97 9.55 -12.93 11.26
N TYR A 98 9.73 -11.61 11.25
CA TYR A 98 9.67 -10.81 12.46
C TYR A 98 8.24 -10.59 12.94
N ARG A 99 8.09 -10.57 14.27
CA ARG A 99 6.90 -10.12 14.99
C ARG A 99 7.28 -9.03 15.96
N ALA A 100 6.46 -7.99 16.08
CA ALA A 100 6.73 -6.84 16.93
C ALA A 100 5.76 -6.76 18.10
N ALA A 101 6.26 -6.42 19.29
CA ALA A 101 5.44 -6.18 20.46
C ALA A 101 4.88 -4.75 20.51
N GLN A 102 5.58 -3.77 19.90
CA GLN A 102 5.15 -2.38 19.84
C GLN A 102 4.85 -1.95 18.42
N TRP A 103 3.70 -1.25 18.24
CA TRP A 103 3.25 -0.71 16.97
C TRP A 103 2.82 0.75 17.16
N ILE A 104 3.34 1.63 16.30
CA ILE A 104 3.02 3.05 16.29
C ILE A 104 2.59 3.43 14.89
N SER A 105 1.39 3.99 14.74
CA SER A 105 0.96 4.54 13.45
C SER A 105 1.75 5.81 13.13
N LEU A 106 2.32 5.87 11.94
CA LEU A 106 2.99 7.05 11.39
C LEU A 106 2.06 7.87 10.48
N GLY A 107 0.79 7.45 10.36
CA GLY A 107 -0.19 8.08 9.49
C GLY A 107 -0.32 7.39 8.14
N THR A 108 -0.80 8.13 7.15
CA THR A 108 -1.06 7.62 5.80
C THR A 108 -0.49 8.54 4.74
N ILE A 109 -0.17 7.96 3.58
CA ILE A 109 0.18 8.71 2.38
C ILE A 109 -0.67 8.24 1.20
N ALA A 110 -0.99 9.15 0.29
CA ALA A 110 -1.53 8.82 -1.02
C ALA A 110 -0.36 8.68 -2.00
N THR A 111 -0.24 7.55 -2.67
CA THR A 111 0.92 7.23 -3.52
C THR A 111 0.89 7.97 -4.84
N SER A 112 -0.27 8.03 -5.48
CA SER A 112 -0.45 8.67 -6.79
C SER A 112 -1.80 9.41 -6.88
N PRO A 113 -2.05 10.44 -6.02
CA PRO A 113 -3.38 11.04 -5.83
C PRO A 113 -3.95 11.74 -7.06
N GLY A 114 -3.16 11.93 -8.10
CA GLY A 114 -3.63 12.51 -9.36
C GLY A 114 -4.53 11.59 -10.19
N PHE A 115 -4.45 10.26 -9.98
CA PHE A 115 -5.24 9.29 -10.75
C PHE A 115 -5.51 7.98 -9.99
N CYS A 116 -4.92 7.74 -8.84
CA CYS A 116 -5.07 6.52 -8.05
C CYS A 116 -5.57 6.86 -6.64
N ASN A 117 -6.48 6.04 -6.13
CA ASN A 117 -6.99 6.18 -4.78
C ASN A 117 -6.22 5.36 -3.74
N GLU A 118 -5.06 4.79 -4.11
CA GLU A 118 -4.25 4.03 -3.19
C GLU A 118 -3.82 4.87 -1.98
N VAL A 119 -4.08 4.34 -0.81
CA VAL A 119 -3.60 4.85 0.47
C VAL A 119 -2.65 3.82 1.08
N LEU A 120 -1.46 4.27 1.45
CA LEU A 120 -0.47 3.48 2.16
C LEU A 120 -0.49 3.85 3.64
N HIS A 121 -0.80 2.88 4.50
CA HIS A 121 -0.79 3.03 5.96
C HIS A 121 0.61 2.72 6.48
N LEU A 122 1.23 3.69 7.18
CA LEU A 122 2.61 3.60 7.64
C LEU A 122 2.66 3.24 9.12
N TYR A 123 3.50 2.27 9.47
CA TYR A 123 3.71 1.83 10.83
C TYR A 123 5.19 1.75 11.21
N LEU A 124 5.48 2.07 12.47
CA LEU A 124 6.73 1.76 13.11
C LEU A 124 6.53 0.55 14.02
N ALA A 125 7.35 -0.48 13.82
CA ALA A 125 7.35 -1.73 14.59
C ALA A 125 8.64 -1.85 15.40
N LYS A 126 8.53 -2.15 16.70
CA LYS A 126 9.64 -2.31 17.65
C LYS A 126 9.47 -3.55 18.51
N ASP A 127 10.52 -3.86 19.26
CA ASP A 127 10.61 -5.05 20.12
C ASP A 127 10.35 -6.30 19.28
N LEU A 128 11.22 -6.48 18.28
CA LEU A 128 11.11 -7.54 17.30
C LEU A 128 11.54 -8.88 17.88
N THR A 129 10.79 -9.92 17.55
CA THR A 129 11.14 -11.32 17.80
C THR A 129 11.10 -12.09 16.49
N MET A 130 12.09 -12.95 16.25
CA MET A 130 12.15 -13.78 15.05
C MET A 130 11.20 -14.97 15.17
N GLY A 131 10.47 -15.27 14.10
CA GLY A 131 9.65 -16.46 13.91
C GLY A 131 9.91 -17.07 12.53
N GLU A 132 8.96 -17.85 12.03
CA GLU A 132 9.02 -18.44 10.69
C GLU A 132 8.44 -17.47 9.66
N THR A 133 9.02 -17.47 8.45
CA THR A 133 8.50 -16.79 7.25
C THR A 133 7.45 -17.67 6.57
N ASN A 134 6.53 -17.05 5.84
CA ASN A 134 5.52 -17.75 5.04
C ASN A 134 5.23 -16.93 3.77
N TRP A 135 6.20 -16.92 2.86
CA TRP A 135 6.10 -16.16 1.61
C TRP A 135 5.00 -16.68 0.70
N ASP A 136 4.38 -15.79 -0.03
CA ASP A 136 3.50 -16.16 -1.12
C ASP A 136 4.27 -16.92 -2.21
N PRO A 137 3.66 -17.90 -2.88
CA PRO A 137 4.36 -18.80 -3.84
C PRO A 137 5.03 -18.09 -5.02
N ASP A 138 4.64 -16.87 -5.33
CA ASP A 138 5.16 -16.02 -6.42
C ASP A 138 5.94 -14.81 -5.92
N GLU A 139 6.25 -14.77 -4.62
CA GLU A 139 6.98 -13.68 -3.98
C GLU A 139 8.41 -14.12 -3.62
N TYR A 140 9.39 -13.40 -4.16
CA TYR A 140 10.81 -13.63 -3.91
C TYR A 140 11.42 -12.37 -3.30
N VAL A 141 11.75 -12.46 -2.02
CA VAL A 141 12.27 -11.36 -1.21
C VAL A 141 13.63 -11.76 -0.61
N GLU A 142 14.58 -10.85 -0.63
CA GLU A 142 15.88 -10.99 0.04
C GLU A 142 15.96 -9.96 1.17
N LEU A 143 16.13 -10.42 2.42
CA LEU A 143 16.21 -9.55 3.59
C LEU A 143 17.60 -8.90 3.75
N GLU A 144 17.63 -7.65 4.12
CA GLU A 144 18.82 -6.87 4.50
C GLU A 144 18.69 -6.18 5.87
#